data_b07b90b0afc71e66f2d1198e8e3c8e2a
#
_entry.id   b07b90b0afc71e66f2d1198e8e3c8e2a
#
_cell.length_a   1.000
_cell.length_b   1.000
_cell.length_c   1.000
_cell.angle_alpha   90.00
_cell.angle_beta   90.00
_cell.angle_gamma   90.00
#
_symmetry.space_group_name_H-M   'P 1'
#
loop_
_entity.id
_entity.type
_entity.pdbx_description
1 polymer ?
#
loop_
_entity_poly.entity_id
_entity_poly.type
_entity_poly.pdbx_seq_one_letter_code
_entity_poly.pdbx_strand_id
1 'polypeptide(L)'
;MLCEKLDFGFSAIAEILLDSILDDEKRLGEIVAETKSKSQMRLNQAAHSAAVMRASSYFSAESAFDDCTGGIGFYQFLEETAKHFEEKKGEVIAKLKETAARLFTKENMLISYTAAATIRQGLKQRFRF
;
A
#
# COMPACT_ATOMS: atom_id res chain seq x y z
N MET A 1 17.83 -5.57 -10.94
CA MET A 1 17.37 -6.84 -11.55
C MET A 1 18.32 -7.22 -12.68
N LEU A 2 18.74 -8.47 -12.75
CA LEU A 2 19.59 -8.98 -13.84
C LEU A 2 18.77 -9.05 -15.14
N CYS A 3 19.37 -8.63 -16.24
CA CYS A 3 18.70 -8.57 -17.55
C CYS A 3 18.10 -9.91 -17.99
N GLU A 4 18.78 -11.01 -17.65
CA GLU A 4 18.36 -12.38 -17.95
C GLU A 4 17.09 -12.84 -17.19
N LYS A 5 16.72 -12.11 -16.13
CA LYS A 5 15.54 -12.40 -15.27
C LYS A 5 14.41 -11.39 -15.43
N LEU A 6 14.40 -10.62 -16.51
CA LEU A 6 13.35 -9.64 -16.76
C LEU A 6 11.96 -10.27 -16.85
N ASP A 7 11.86 -11.39 -17.56
CA ASP A 7 10.58 -12.10 -17.73
C ASP A 7 10.03 -12.61 -16.41
N PHE A 8 10.89 -13.21 -15.61
CA PHE A 8 10.52 -13.62 -14.26
C PHE A 8 10.07 -12.41 -13.41
N GLY A 9 10.79 -11.29 -13.51
CA GLY A 9 10.44 -10.08 -12.78
C GLY A 9 9.05 -9.52 -13.16
N PHE A 10 8.73 -9.48 -14.44
CA PHE A 10 7.40 -9.04 -14.89
C PHE A 10 6.30 -10.04 -14.54
N SER A 11 6.57 -11.33 -14.64
CA SER A 11 5.61 -12.36 -14.20
C SER A 11 5.32 -12.27 -12.70
N ALA A 12 6.34 -12.10 -11.87
CA ALA A 12 6.18 -11.92 -10.43
C ALA A 12 5.39 -10.64 -10.08
N ILE A 13 5.63 -9.53 -10.80
CA ILE A 13 4.85 -8.30 -10.62
C ILE A 13 3.40 -8.52 -11.01
N ALA A 14 3.15 -9.18 -12.13
CA ALA A 14 1.78 -9.48 -12.59
C ALA A 14 1.04 -10.36 -11.58
N GLU A 15 1.68 -11.41 -11.08
CA GLU A 15 1.12 -12.28 -10.03
C GLU A 15 0.78 -11.49 -8.76
N ILE A 16 1.67 -10.63 -8.28
CA ILE A 16 1.42 -9.79 -7.10
C ILE A 16 0.25 -8.83 -7.32
N LEU A 17 0.13 -8.21 -8.50
CA LEU A 17 -0.89 -7.21 -8.75
C LEU A 17 -2.26 -7.80 -9.10
N LEU A 18 -2.30 -8.94 -9.80
CA LEU A 18 -3.52 -9.49 -10.38
C LEU A 18 -4.05 -10.71 -9.63
N ASP A 19 -3.14 -11.54 -9.05
CA ASP A 19 -3.48 -12.82 -8.46
C ASP A 19 -3.38 -12.83 -6.92
N SER A 20 -3.12 -11.67 -6.30
CA SER A 20 -3.07 -11.57 -4.83
C SER A 20 -4.41 -11.91 -4.18
N ILE A 21 -4.39 -12.80 -3.21
CA ILE A 21 -5.55 -13.20 -2.42
C ILE A 21 -5.82 -12.12 -1.36
N LEU A 22 -6.84 -11.27 -1.61
CA LEU A 22 -7.19 -10.15 -0.73
C LEU A 22 -8.25 -10.51 0.33
N ASP A 23 -8.78 -11.73 0.29
CA ASP A 23 -9.86 -12.22 1.18
C ASP A 23 -9.41 -13.26 2.21
N ASP A 24 -8.11 -13.44 2.39
CA ASP A 24 -7.58 -14.23 3.51
C ASP A 24 -7.76 -13.45 4.82
N GLU A 25 -8.88 -13.74 5.52
CA GLU A 25 -9.23 -13.07 6.77
C GLU A 25 -8.17 -13.23 7.85
N LYS A 26 -7.58 -14.43 7.98
CA LYS A 26 -6.55 -14.71 8.98
C LYS A 26 -5.31 -13.84 8.70
N ARG A 27 -4.85 -13.85 7.47
CA ARG A 27 -3.69 -13.07 7.06
C ARG A 27 -3.94 -11.57 7.20
N LEU A 28 -5.14 -11.11 6.87
CA LEU A 28 -5.54 -9.71 7.06
C LEU A 28 -5.46 -9.31 8.55
N GLY A 29 -5.97 -10.15 9.45
CA GLY A 29 -5.89 -9.89 10.89
C GLY A 29 -4.44 -9.79 11.39
N GLU A 30 -3.55 -10.68 10.93
CA GLU A 30 -2.13 -10.61 11.24
C GLU A 30 -1.48 -9.31 10.73
N ILE A 31 -1.80 -8.89 9.50
CA ILE A 31 -1.29 -7.65 8.90
C ILE A 31 -1.78 -6.41 9.68
N VAL A 32 -3.05 -6.37 10.08
CA VAL A 32 -3.61 -5.28 10.87
C VAL A 32 -2.90 -5.19 12.22
N ALA A 33 -2.72 -6.32 12.93
CA ALA A 33 -2.03 -6.36 14.22
C ALA A 33 -0.55 -5.94 14.11
N GLU A 34 0.14 -6.43 13.09
CA GLU A 34 1.54 -6.07 12.82
C GLU A 34 1.68 -4.58 12.48
N THR A 35 0.81 -4.06 11.61
CA THR A 35 0.83 -2.64 11.19
C THR A 35 0.51 -1.73 12.36
N LYS A 36 -0.45 -2.10 13.22
CA LYS A 36 -0.75 -1.39 14.47
C LYS A 36 0.49 -1.31 15.36
N SER A 37 1.16 -2.45 15.59
CA SER A 37 2.35 -2.51 16.44
C SER A 37 3.50 -1.65 15.89
N LYS A 38 3.75 -1.71 14.60
CA LYS A 38 4.74 -0.86 13.91
C LYS A 38 4.40 0.62 14.01
N SER A 39 3.13 0.98 13.83
CA SER A 39 2.66 2.36 13.94
C SER A 39 2.83 2.89 15.36
N GLN A 40 2.47 2.10 16.38
CA GLN A 40 2.67 2.46 17.78
C GLN A 40 4.14 2.71 18.13
N MET A 41 5.01 1.81 17.69
CA MET A 41 6.45 1.96 17.90
C MET A 41 6.98 3.25 17.26
N ARG A 42 6.58 3.56 16.03
CA ARG A 42 6.96 4.79 15.34
C ARG A 42 6.46 6.04 16.05
N LEU A 43 5.22 6.04 16.53
CA LEU A 43 4.66 7.15 17.31
C LEU A 43 5.42 7.36 18.62
N ASN A 44 5.81 6.30 19.30
CA ASN A 44 6.61 6.39 20.53
C ASN A 44 8.02 6.95 20.27
N GLN A 45 8.65 6.56 19.17
CA GLN A 45 9.99 7.03 18.81
C GLN A 45 10.02 8.49 18.38
N ALA A 46 8.94 9.00 17.78
CA ALA A 46 8.84 10.35 17.23
C ALA A 46 7.58 11.08 17.73
N ALA A 47 7.29 10.99 19.01
CA ALA A 47 6.06 11.52 19.61
C ALA A 47 5.86 13.03 19.34
N HIS A 48 6.95 13.82 19.38
CA HIS A 48 6.89 15.24 19.08
C HIS A 48 6.46 15.54 17.64
N SER A 49 6.97 14.76 16.66
CA SER A 49 6.58 14.90 15.25
C SER A 49 5.13 14.50 15.04
N ALA A 50 4.67 13.43 15.70
CA ALA A 50 3.29 13.01 15.66
C ALA A 50 2.33 14.06 16.25
N ALA A 51 2.73 14.70 17.35
CA ALA A 51 1.97 15.79 17.98
C ALA A 51 1.88 17.03 17.05
N VAL A 52 2.98 17.40 16.39
CA VAL A 52 2.99 18.50 15.41
C VAL A 52 2.08 18.17 14.22
N MET A 53 2.18 16.98 13.65
CA MET A 53 1.30 16.52 12.55
C MET A 53 -0.17 16.60 12.96
N ARG A 54 -0.52 16.10 14.14
CA ARG A 54 -1.87 16.16 14.68
C ARG A 54 -2.35 17.58 14.87
N ALA A 55 -1.53 18.47 15.43
CA ALA A 55 -1.88 19.88 15.58
C ALA A 55 -2.10 20.56 14.22
N SER A 56 -1.23 20.30 13.23
CA SER A 56 -1.33 20.85 11.88
C SER A 56 -2.58 20.35 11.14
N SER A 57 -3.08 19.16 11.45
CA SER A 57 -4.28 18.60 10.81
C SER A 57 -5.56 19.43 11.06
N TYR A 58 -5.58 20.29 12.05
CA TYR A 58 -6.71 21.20 12.29
C TYR A 58 -6.69 22.45 11.42
N PHE A 59 -5.58 22.71 10.73
CA PHE A 59 -5.38 23.94 9.93
C PHE A 59 -5.21 23.70 8.44
N SER A 60 -4.87 22.47 8.04
CA SER A 60 -4.54 22.12 6.65
C SER A 60 -5.17 20.79 6.27
N ALA A 61 -5.83 20.76 5.10
CA ALA A 61 -6.36 19.52 4.53
C ALA A 61 -5.27 18.51 4.18
N GLU A 62 -4.09 18.98 3.75
CA GLU A 62 -2.91 18.15 3.50
C GLU A 62 -2.44 17.47 4.79
N SER A 63 -2.26 18.23 5.86
CA SER A 63 -1.86 17.66 7.15
C SER A 63 -2.92 16.75 7.76
N ALA A 64 -4.20 16.98 7.49
CA ALA A 64 -5.28 16.08 7.89
C ALA A 64 -5.17 14.73 7.13
N PHE A 65 -4.87 14.79 5.85
CA PHE A 65 -4.61 13.57 5.07
C PHE A 65 -3.38 12.81 5.58
N ASP A 66 -2.28 13.51 5.88
CA ASP A 66 -1.06 12.91 6.44
C ASP A 66 -1.31 12.24 7.79
N ASP A 67 -2.07 12.88 8.68
CA ASP A 67 -2.45 12.31 9.98
C ASP A 67 -3.33 11.06 9.81
N CYS A 68 -4.26 11.07 8.87
CA CYS A 68 -5.12 9.91 8.57
C CYS A 68 -4.39 8.75 7.89
N THR A 69 -3.27 8.99 7.21
CA THR A 69 -2.53 7.97 6.45
C THR A 69 -1.27 7.49 7.15
N GLY A 70 -0.75 8.24 8.13
CA GLY A 70 0.53 7.90 8.77
C GLY A 70 0.71 8.44 10.19
N GLY A 71 -0.20 9.26 10.70
CA GLY A 71 -0.13 9.87 12.02
C GLY A 71 -0.93 9.16 13.10
N ILE A 72 -1.37 9.94 14.09
CA ILE A 72 -2.19 9.47 15.21
C ILE A 72 -3.56 8.98 14.70
N GLY A 73 -4.14 9.67 13.73
CA GLY A 73 -5.42 9.27 13.12
C GLY A 73 -5.35 7.88 12.50
N PHE A 74 -4.26 7.57 11.79
CA PHE A 74 -4.03 6.23 11.23
C PHE A 74 -3.89 5.17 12.32
N TYR A 75 -3.15 5.45 13.38
CA TYR A 75 -3.02 4.53 14.50
C TYR A 75 -4.38 4.24 15.17
N GLN A 76 -5.19 5.27 15.41
CA GLN A 76 -6.53 5.12 15.97
C GLN A 76 -7.44 4.27 15.09
N PHE A 77 -7.38 4.45 13.77
CA PHE A 77 -8.09 3.60 12.81
C PHE A 77 -7.65 2.14 12.90
N LEU A 78 -6.34 1.87 12.97
CA LEU A 78 -5.81 0.51 13.12
C LEU A 78 -6.21 -0.12 14.46
N GLU A 79 -6.17 0.65 15.54
CA GLU A 79 -6.57 0.20 16.87
C GLU A 79 -8.04 -0.21 16.91
N GLU A 80 -8.92 0.64 16.38
CA GLU A 80 -10.34 0.39 16.27
C GLU A 80 -10.66 -0.82 15.37
N THR A 81 -9.96 -0.93 14.25
CA THR A 81 -10.09 -2.06 13.33
C THR A 81 -9.62 -3.36 13.98
N ALA A 82 -8.50 -3.35 14.69
CA ALA A 82 -7.99 -4.53 15.38
C ALA A 82 -8.90 -4.98 16.53
N LYS A 83 -9.48 -4.03 17.27
CA LYS A 83 -10.39 -4.29 18.39
C LYS A 83 -11.72 -4.93 17.95
N HIS A 84 -12.25 -4.50 16.81
CA HIS A 84 -13.52 -4.97 16.25
C HIS A 84 -13.30 -5.73 14.92
N PHE A 85 -12.21 -6.48 14.83
CA PHE A 85 -11.80 -7.10 13.57
C PHE A 85 -12.87 -8.01 12.98
N GLU A 86 -13.48 -8.88 13.79
CA GLU A 86 -14.50 -9.82 13.35
C GLU A 86 -15.73 -9.12 12.71
N GLU A 87 -16.08 -7.94 13.20
CA GLU A 87 -17.22 -7.17 12.70
C GLU A 87 -16.85 -6.40 11.43
N LYS A 88 -15.60 -5.88 11.36
CA LYS A 88 -15.13 -4.98 10.30
C LYS A 88 -14.41 -5.67 9.13
N LYS A 89 -13.97 -6.92 9.31
CA LYS A 89 -13.16 -7.64 8.30
C LYS A 89 -13.80 -7.67 6.92
N GLY A 90 -15.10 -7.90 6.83
CA GLY A 90 -15.83 -7.93 5.56
C GLY A 90 -15.81 -6.57 4.84
N GLU A 91 -16.02 -5.48 5.57
CA GLU A 91 -15.94 -4.11 5.02
C GLU A 91 -14.54 -3.77 4.54
N VAL A 92 -13.52 -4.11 5.33
CA VAL A 92 -12.11 -3.87 4.97
C VAL A 92 -11.73 -4.65 3.72
N ILE A 93 -12.11 -5.94 3.61
CA ILE A 93 -11.86 -6.77 2.43
C ILE A 93 -12.55 -6.17 1.20
N ALA A 94 -13.81 -5.76 1.33
CA ALA A 94 -14.56 -5.16 0.22
C ALA A 94 -13.87 -3.87 -0.28
N LYS A 95 -13.43 -3.00 0.62
CA LYS A 95 -12.69 -1.77 0.28
C LYS A 95 -11.33 -2.06 -0.33
N LEU A 96 -10.60 -3.08 0.14
CA LEU A 96 -9.33 -3.49 -0.46
C LEU A 96 -9.53 -3.98 -1.90
N LYS A 97 -10.53 -4.83 -2.14
CA LYS A 97 -10.86 -5.32 -3.49
C LYS A 97 -11.28 -4.19 -4.42
N GLU A 98 -12.14 -3.28 -3.95
CA GLU A 98 -12.55 -2.10 -4.71
C GLU A 98 -11.36 -1.20 -5.06
N THR A 99 -10.49 -0.94 -4.08
CA THR A 99 -9.29 -0.12 -4.29
C THR A 99 -8.34 -0.76 -5.28
N ALA A 100 -8.08 -2.07 -5.15
CA ALA A 100 -7.24 -2.82 -6.08
C ALA A 100 -7.80 -2.76 -7.51
N ALA A 101 -9.10 -2.97 -7.68
CA ALA A 101 -9.77 -2.90 -8.98
C ALA A 101 -9.69 -1.51 -9.64
N ARG A 102 -9.68 -0.44 -8.84
CA ARG A 102 -9.53 0.93 -9.34
C ARG A 102 -8.09 1.32 -9.64
N LEU A 103 -7.14 0.85 -8.84
CA LEU A 103 -5.73 1.24 -8.98
C LEU A 103 -4.98 0.41 -10.03
N PHE A 104 -5.20 -0.91 -10.07
CA PHE A 104 -4.46 -1.82 -10.93
C PHE A 104 -5.10 -1.95 -12.30
N THR A 105 -5.21 -0.82 -13.01
CA THR A 105 -5.74 -0.74 -14.38
C THR A 105 -4.64 -0.26 -15.32
N LYS A 106 -4.80 -0.53 -16.61
CA LYS A 106 -3.84 -0.10 -17.64
C LYS A 106 -3.72 1.42 -17.69
N GLU A 107 -4.82 2.12 -17.47
CA GLU A 107 -4.92 3.59 -17.53
C GLU A 107 -4.13 4.25 -16.40
N ASN A 108 -3.99 3.57 -15.26
CA ASN A 108 -3.24 4.07 -14.09
C ASN A 108 -1.79 3.59 -14.07
N MET A 109 -1.35 2.79 -15.04
CA MET A 109 -0.03 2.19 -15.02
C MET A 109 1.00 3.10 -15.69
N LEU A 110 2.03 3.48 -14.93
CA LEU A 110 3.22 4.15 -15.44
C LEU A 110 4.43 3.20 -15.30
N ILE A 111 5.07 2.88 -16.42
CA ILE A 111 6.26 2.04 -16.43
C ILE A 111 7.48 2.93 -16.64
N SER A 112 8.36 3.01 -15.62
CA SER A 112 9.67 3.66 -15.72
C SER A 112 10.76 2.61 -15.64
N TYR A 113 11.69 2.64 -16.60
CA TYR A 113 12.83 1.72 -16.59
C TYR A 113 14.11 2.42 -17.00
N THR A 114 15.21 2.01 -16.38
CA THR A 114 16.57 2.41 -16.76
C THR A 114 17.35 1.15 -17.13
N ALA A 115 17.81 1.08 -18.38
CA ALA A 115 18.52 -0.07 -18.90
C ALA A 115 19.51 0.30 -19.99
N ALA A 116 20.48 -0.59 -20.27
CA ALA A 116 21.38 -0.47 -21.41
C ALA A 116 20.58 -0.45 -22.75
N ALA A 117 21.12 0.22 -23.77
CA ALA A 117 20.44 0.43 -25.05
C ALA A 117 19.92 -0.85 -25.71
N THR A 118 20.65 -1.95 -25.59
CA THR A 118 20.29 -3.26 -26.14
C THR A 118 19.02 -3.85 -25.52
N ILE A 119 18.78 -3.60 -24.23
CA ILE A 119 17.62 -4.09 -23.49
C ILE A 119 16.40 -3.21 -23.75
N ARG A 120 16.62 -1.92 -23.97
CA ARG A 120 15.58 -0.94 -24.25
C ARG A 120 14.73 -1.30 -25.48
N GLN A 121 15.33 -1.86 -26.52
CA GLN A 121 14.61 -2.25 -27.74
C GLN A 121 13.67 -3.44 -27.49
N GLY A 122 14.12 -4.45 -26.75
CA GLY A 122 13.31 -5.61 -26.40
C GLY A 122 12.11 -5.25 -25.51
N LEU A 123 12.30 -4.33 -24.56
CA LEU A 123 11.22 -3.86 -23.69
C LEU A 123 10.17 -3.05 -24.47
N LYS A 124 10.59 -2.16 -25.38
CA LYS A 124 9.65 -1.41 -26.24
C LYS A 124 8.76 -2.29 -27.11
N GLN A 125 9.25 -3.43 -27.56
CA GLN A 125 8.44 -4.37 -28.37
C GLN A 125 7.39 -5.10 -27.53
N ARG A 126 7.67 -5.39 -26.25
CA ARG A 126 6.75 -6.06 -25.33
C ARG A 126 5.63 -5.16 -24.81
N PHE A 127 5.91 -3.87 -24.62
CA PHE A 127 4.93 -2.87 -24.15
C PHE A 127 4.35 -2.03 -25.31
N ARG A 128 4.27 -2.58 -26.51
CA ARG A 128 3.45 -1.99 -27.57
C ARG A 128 1.98 -2.21 -27.23
N PHE A 129 1.39 -1.18 -26.68
CA PHE A 129 -0.06 -1.01 -26.55
C PHE A 129 -0.62 -0.40 -27.83
#